data_9e22bee684078e04bada9b9f1d1dbb83
#
_entry.id   9e22bee684078e04bada9b9f1d1dbb83
#
_cell.length_a   1.000
_cell.length_b   1.000
_cell.length_c   1.000
_cell.angle_alpha   90.00
_cell.angle_beta   90.00
_cell.angle_gamma   90.00
#
_symmetry.space_group_name_H-M   'P 1'
#
loop_
_entity.id
_entity.type
_entity.pdbx_description
1 polymer ?
#
loop_
_entity_poly.entity_id
_entity_poly.type
_entity_poly.pdbx_seq_one_letter_code
_entity_poly.pdbx_strand_id
1 'polypeptide(L)'
;VKRLGFLLLLFLSACTGSQEPPLPALLAAGGQDEVRFYRASDLQRNAADPVASWPTPDLQDLAYSPAFQRLYLLFPDRVEAYDATGFSEASVPKGAPAAQGLPAGVDCTGGHLRLGQNALLLHCPGAARAFLWSLDGSGSLEEADLTDLDPAARLALLPQGSLDLLAYLTGSALGYRPAQDPQGTPSLERPLSPPLDADPFDLRADAAKGRLLGLGSAGLKARLYTLQGEALGSQEVLGDFFGTPRLALDPVAGLAVYGRGFQVLEPRASSVLEAYTDFAAGAMGQDGYLYLASGSLLYVYDLVPSPPQRVAILSLGLAPKALAFLPVE
;
A
#
# COMPACT_ATOMS: atom_id res chain seq x y z
N VAL A 1 -35.14 -47.04 8.42
CA VAL A 1 -35.50 -45.65 8.04
C VAL A 1 -35.13 -44.64 9.13
N LYS A 2 -35.11 -44.98 10.44
CA LYS A 2 -34.80 -44.05 11.56
C LYS A 2 -33.29 -43.73 11.72
N ARG A 3 -32.38 -44.52 11.15
CA ARG A 3 -30.91 -44.27 11.26
C ARG A 3 -30.36 -43.35 10.17
N LEU A 4 -31.09 -43.17 9.06
CA LEU A 4 -30.63 -42.27 7.97
C LEU A 4 -30.89 -40.78 8.27
N GLY A 5 -31.92 -40.48 9.06
CA GLY A 5 -32.24 -39.11 9.45
C GLY A 5 -31.25 -38.48 10.43
N PHE A 6 -30.54 -39.29 11.24
CA PHE A 6 -29.57 -38.81 12.20
C PHE A 6 -28.24 -38.44 11.55
N LEU A 7 -27.88 -39.14 10.46
CA LEU A 7 -26.67 -38.81 9.68
C LEU A 7 -26.85 -37.53 8.88
N LEU A 8 -28.06 -37.22 8.39
CA LEU A 8 -28.31 -35.98 7.64
C LEU A 8 -28.30 -34.74 8.52
N LEU A 9 -28.68 -34.85 9.79
CA LEU A 9 -28.62 -33.78 10.77
C LEU A 9 -27.17 -33.43 11.20
N LEU A 10 -26.26 -34.43 11.20
CA LEU A 10 -24.85 -34.22 11.49
C LEU A 10 -24.11 -33.52 10.35
N PHE A 11 -24.55 -33.65 9.11
CA PHE A 11 -23.95 -32.92 7.98
C PHE A 11 -24.42 -31.47 7.89
N LEU A 12 -25.57 -31.11 8.44
CA LEU A 12 -26.09 -29.74 8.46
C LEU A 12 -25.44 -28.90 9.59
N SER A 13 -24.94 -29.53 10.64
CA SER A 13 -24.23 -28.81 11.71
C SER A 13 -22.74 -28.57 11.42
N ALA A 14 -22.17 -29.19 10.37
CA ALA A 14 -20.80 -29.00 9.97
C ALA A 14 -20.58 -27.77 9.03
N CYS A 15 -21.65 -27.09 8.64
CA CYS A 15 -21.60 -25.88 7.79
C CYS A 15 -21.85 -24.56 8.54
N THR A 16 -21.96 -24.57 9.85
CA THR A 16 -21.79 -23.34 10.61
C THR A 16 -20.30 -23.10 10.74
N GLY A 17 -19.71 -22.48 9.71
CA GLY A 17 -18.35 -21.98 9.78
C GLY A 17 -18.20 -21.21 11.09
N SER A 18 -17.23 -21.58 11.92
CA SER A 18 -16.78 -20.75 13.01
C SER A 18 -16.44 -19.40 12.37
N GLN A 19 -17.27 -18.40 12.55
CA GLN A 19 -16.88 -17.03 12.26
C GLN A 19 -15.76 -16.73 13.26
N GLU A 20 -14.52 -16.84 12.79
CA GLU A 20 -13.41 -16.30 13.56
C GLU A 20 -13.75 -14.83 13.82
N PRO A 21 -13.59 -14.36 15.06
CA PRO A 21 -13.80 -12.94 15.33
C PRO A 21 -12.93 -12.13 14.37
N PRO A 22 -13.43 -11.03 13.80
CA PRO A 22 -12.63 -10.20 12.90
C PRO A 22 -11.36 -9.77 13.63
N LEU A 23 -10.24 -9.82 12.93
CA LEU A 23 -8.96 -9.35 13.48
C LEU A 23 -9.12 -7.88 13.92
N PRO A 24 -8.77 -7.54 15.18
CA PRO A 24 -8.80 -6.16 15.61
C PRO A 24 -7.90 -5.32 14.70
N ALA A 25 -8.45 -4.28 14.12
CA ALA A 25 -7.69 -3.45 13.19
C ALA A 25 -8.23 -2.03 13.11
N LEU A 26 -7.33 -1.11 12.78
CA LEU A 26 -7.64 0.27 12.48
C LEU A 26 -7.36 0.57 11.00
N LEU A 27 -8.10 1.52 10.45
CA LEU A 27 -7.75 2.20 9.21
C LEU A 27 -7.30 3.62 9.57
N ALA A 28 -6.05 3.97 9.27
CA ALA A 28 -5.57 5.34 9.32
C ALA A 28 -5.86 6.02 7.97
N ALA A 29 -6.55 7.15 8.02
CA ALA A 29 -6.87 7.97 6.86
C ALA A 29 -6.17 9.33 6.99
N GLY A 30 -5.13 9.54 6.19
CA GLY A 30 -4.33 10.77 6.16
C GLY A 30 -4.91 11.76 5.16
N GLY A 31 -5.43 12.88 5.66
CA GLY A 31 -5.80 14.06 4.87
C GLY A 31 -4.64 15.05 4.78
N GLN A 32 -4.93 16.30 4.40
CA GLN A 32 -3.92 17.35 4.30
C GLN A 32 -3.45 17.81 5.69
N ASP A 33 -4.38 17.95 6.63
CA ASP A 33 -4.12 18.62 7.91
C ASP A 33 -4.31 17.71 9.12
N GLU A 34 -4.80 16.48 8.91
CA GLU A 34 -5.05 15.53 9.98
C GLU A 34 -4.97 14.08 9.51
N VAL A 35 -4.66 13.19 10.46
CA VAL A 35 -4.85 11.74 10.34
C VAL A 35 -5.96 11.33 11.27
N ARG A 36 -6.97 10.61 10.76
CA ARG A 36 -8.03 9.99 11.55
C ARG A 36 -7.90 8.49 11.55
N PHE A 37 -8.21 7.91 12.69
CA PHE A 37 -8.16 6.46 12.91
C PHE A 37 -9.57 5.93 13.13
N TYR A 38 -9.92 4.90 12.38
CA TYR A 38 -11.25 4.28 12.43
C TYR A 38 -11.09 2.80 12.73
N ARG A 39 -12.03 2.21 13.47
CA ARG A 39 -12.09 0.74 13.58
C ARG A 39 -12.47 0.15 12.24
N ALA A 40 -11.69 -0.79 11.73
CA ALA A 40 -11.99 -1.47 10.47
C ALA A 40 -13.37 -2.14 10.52
N SER A 41 -13.69 -2.79 11.64
CA SER A 41 -14.97 -3.46 11.87
C SER A 41 -16.18 -2.52 11.86
N ASP A 42 -16.04 -1.26 12.26
CA ASP A 42 -17.11 -0.26 12.22
C ASP A 42 -17.32 0.23 10.77
N LEU A 43 -16.23 0.48 10.03
CA LEU A 43 -16.29 0.86 8.63
C LEU A 43 -17.01 -0.20 7.78
N GLN A 44 -16.77 -1.47 8.05
CA GLN A 44 -17.45 -2.60 7.39
C GLN A 44 -18.96 -2.64 7.69
N ARG A 45 -19.39 -2.07 8.83
CA ARG A 45 -20.79 -1.97 9.24
C ARG A 45 -21.43 -0.62 8.95
N ASN A 46 -20.80 0.17 8.10
CA ASN A 46 -21.27 1.49 7.69
C ASN A 46 -21.28 2.53 8.83
N ALA A 47 -20.31 2.48 9.73
CA ALA A 47 -20.09 3.48 10.78
C ALA A 47 -18.69 4.09 10.66
N ALA A 48 -18.58 5.42 10.69
CA ALA A 48 -17.34 6.15 10.48
C ALA A 48 -17.00 7.11 11.63
N ASP A 49 -17.22 6.67 12.87
CA ASP A 49 -16.81 7.42 14.04
C ASP A 49 -15.31 7.21 14.29
N PRO A 50 -14.48 8.27 14.26
CA PRO A 50 -13.05 8.11 14.48
C PRO A 50 -12.75 7.79 15.94
N VAL A 51 -11.84 6.84 16.17
CA VAL A 51 -11.29 6.52 17.50
C VAL A 51 -10.38 7.65 17.98
N ALA A 52 -9.64 8.24 17.05
CA ALA A 52 -8.73 9.35 17.32
C ALA A 52 -8.54 10.22 16.08
N SER A 53 -8.15 11.48 16.28
CA SER A 53 -7.72 12.40 15.25
C SER A 53 -6.45 13.11 15.71
N TRP A 54 -5.44 13.12 14.83
CA TRP A 54 -4.16 13.77 15.08
C TRP A 54 -3.98 14.93 14.10
N PRO A 55 -3.76 16.17 14.59
CA PRO A 55 -3.34 17.26 13.72
C PRO A 55 -1.98 16.93 13.07
N THR A 56 -1.93 16.99 11.75
CA THR A 56 -0.76 16.67 10.93
C THR A 56 -0.74 17.59 9.70
N PRO A 57 -0.49 18.90 9.89
CA PRO A 57 -0.52 19.86 8.78
C PRO A 57 0.51 19.48 7.72
N ASP A 58 0.13 19.62 6.46
CA ASP A 58 0.96 19.32 5.28
C ASP A 58 1.41 17.86 5.13
N LEU A 59 0.64 16.90 5.68
CA LEU A 59 0.93 15.48 5.49
C LEU A 59 1.02 15.13 4.00
N GLN A 60 2.06 14.38 3.61
CA GLN A 60 2.27 13.92 2.23
C GLN A 60 1.88 12.45 2.06
N ASP A 61 2.35 11.58 2.94
CA ASP A 61 2.09 10.14 2.91
C ASP A 61 2.14 9.54 4.31
N LEU A 62 1.61 8.33 4.46
CA LEU A 62 1.70 7.55 5.68
C LEU A 62 1.92 6.07 5.35
N ALA A 63 2.64 5.39 6.24
CA ALA A 63 2.88 3.95 6.14
C ALA A 63 2.92 3.32 7.53
N TYR A 64 2.49 2.07 7.65
CA TYR A 64 2.52 1.33 8.91
C TYR A 64 3.30 0.04 8.76
N SER A 65 4.27 -0.19 9.65
CA SER A 65 5.02 -1.43 9.75
C SER A 65 4.50 -2.28 10.91
N PRO A 66 3.80 -3.39 10.64
CA PRO A 66 3.36 -4.28 11.71
C PRO A 66 4.54 -4.97 12.42
N ALA A 67 5.64 -5.26 11.71
CA ALA A 67 6.82 -5.90 12.28
C ALA A 67 7.53 -5.04 13.33
N PHE A 68 7.52 -3.72 13.16
CA PHE A 68 8.12 -2.77 14.08
C PHE A 68 7.09 -2.03 14.93
N GLN A 69 5.79 -2.31 14.71
CA GLN A 69 4.67 -1.61 15.37
C GLN A 69 4.86 -0.08 15.34
N ARG A 70 5.14 0.47 14.13
CA ARG A 70 5.38 1.89 13.92
C ARG A 70 4.55 2.46 12.79
N LEU A 71 4.00 3.64 13.06
CA LEU A 71 3.33 4.48 12.07
C LEU A 71 4.26 5.60 11.64
N TYR A 72 4.55 5.68 10.33
CA TYR A 72 5.38 6.72 9.74
C TYR A 72 4.50 7.75 9.05
N LEU A 73 4.84 9.02 9.25
CA LEU A 73 4.21 10.16 8.60
C LEU A 73 5.26 10.96 7.86
N LEU A 74 5.03 11.24 6.58
CA LEU A 74 5.89 12.05 5.74
C LEU A 74 5.33 13.46 5.61
N PHE A 75 6.20 14.44 5.81
CA PHE A 75 5.95 15.88 5.62
C PHE A 75 6.91 16.45 4.58
N PRO A 76 6.71 17.68 4.07
CA PRO A 76 7.62 18.26 3.09
C PRO A 76 9.06 18.37 3.55
N ASP A 77 9.29 18.56 4.86
CA ASP A 77 10.58 18.87 5.47
C ASP A 77 11.12 17.78 6.41
N ARG A 78 10.31 16.76 6.73
CA ARG A 78 10.68 15.74 7.72
C ARG A 78 9.86 14.45 7.57
N VAL A 79 10.34 13.42 8.24
CA VAL A 79 9.59 12.18 8.51
C VAL A 79 9.51 11.95 10.01
N GLU A 80 8.37 11.45 10.48
CA GLU A 80 8.11 11.14 11.87
C GLU A 80 7.70 9.66 12.00
N ALA A 81 8.22 8.96 13.03
CA ALA A 81 7.86 7.58 13.36
C ALA A 81 7.24 7.54 14.77
N TYR A 82 6.03 7.10 14.84
CA TYR A 82 5.27 6.96 16.10
C TYR A 82 5.25 5.49 16.53
N ASP A 83 5.45 5.26 17.82
CA ASP A 83 5.27 3.96 18.44
C ASP A 83 3.76 3.62 18.46
N ALA A 84 3.41 2.50 17.87
CA ALA A 84 2.05 2.01 17.77
C ALA A 84 1.75 0.80 18.67
N THR A 85 2.68 0.41 19.56
CA THR A 85 2.49 -0.71 20.50
C THR A 85 1.30 -0.53 21.43
N GLY A 86 0.91 0.72 21.70
CA GLY A 86 -0.26 1.07 22.52
C GLY A 86 -1.54 1.32 21.70
N PHE A 87 -1.55 1.07 20.39
CA PHE A 87 -2.74 1.25 19.57
C PHE A 87 -3.70 0.09 19.77
N SER A 88 -4.97 0.42 19.85
CA SER A 88 -6.07 -0.53 19.97
C SER A 88 -7.33 0.03 19.32
N GLU A 89 -8.34 -0.79 19.11
CA GLU A 89 -9.66 -0.33 18.65
C GLU A 89 -10.33 0.65 19.60
N ALA A 90 -9.87 0.77 20.83
CA ALA A 90 -10.42 1.70 21.83
C ALA A 90 -9.62 3.01 21.96
N SER A 91 -8.33 3.00 21.59
CA SER A 91 -7.43 4.13 21.83
C SER A 91 -6.24 4.15 20.89
N VAL A 92 -5.90 5.35 20.40
CA VAL A 92 -4.72 5.61 19.57
C VAL A 92 -3.98 6.80 20.18
N PRO A 93 -3.16 6.56 21.21
CA PRO A 93 -2.45 7.64 21.89
C PRO A 93 -1.37 8.24 20.96
N LYS A 94 -1.34 9.57 20.83
CA LYS A 94 -0.29 10.27 20.13
C LYS A 94 0.91 10.47 21.06
N GLY A 95 1.88 9.57 20.99
CA GLY A 95 3.16 9.70 21.69
C GLY A 95 4.09 10.73 21.04
N ALA A 96 5.26 10.92 21.63
CA ALA A 96 6.34 11.70 21.00
C ALA A 96 6.95 10.86 19.85
N PRO A 97 7.10 11.41 18.63
CA PRO A 97 7.72 10.70 17.53
C PRO A 97 9.25 10.68 17.64
N ALA A 98 9.87 9.64 17.09
CA ALA A 98 11.20 9.80 16.53
C ALA A 98 11.07 10.59 15.22
N ALA A 99 11.85 11.66 15.05
CA ALA A 99 11.72 12.53 13.91
C ALA A 99 13.09 12.76 13.24
N GLN A 100 13.10 12.79 11.90
CA GLN A 100 14.26 13.13 11.10
C GLN A 100 13.91 14.25 10.13
N GLY A 101 14.64 15.36 10.22
CA GLY A 101 14.56 16.44 9.24
C GLY A 101 15.21 16.03 7.92
N LEU A 102 14.61 16.44 6.82
CA LEU A 102 15.23 16.27 5.50
C LEU A 102 16.42 17.23 5.35
N PRO A 103 17.41 16.89 4.52
CA PRO A 103 18.54 17.79 4.26
C PRO A 103 18.08 19.14 3.72
N ALA A 104 18.85 20.19 4.02
CA ALA A 104 18.53 21.55 3.61
C ALA A 104 18.31 21.65 2.08
N GLY A 105 17.22 22.28 1.69
CA GLY A 105 16.82 22.45 0.29
C GLY A 105 16.08 21.28 -0.34
N VAL A 106 15.78 20.21 0.42
CA VAL A 106 14.92 19.12 -0.02
C VAL A 106 13.48 19.44 0.38
N ASP A 107 12.61 19.49 -0.61
CA ASP A 107 11.15 19.53 -0.44
C ASP A 107 10.56 18.21 -0.90
N CYS A 108 9.91 17.49 0.02
CA CYS A 108 9.27 16.20 -0.24
C CYS A 108 7.77 16.31 -0.50
N THR A 109 7.29 17.46 -0.98
CA THR A 109 5.91 17.62 -1.43
C THR A 109 5.60 16.63 -2.55
N GLY A 110 4.48 15.90 -2.42
CA GLY A 110 4.12 14.79 -3.30
C GLY A 110 4.98 13.54 -3.10
N GLY A 111 5.76 13.50 -2.01
CA GLY A 111 6.60 12.36 -1.65
C GLY A 111 5.81 11.13 -1.23
N HIS A 112 6.51 9.99 -1.23
CA HIS A 112 5.93 8.68 -0.91
C HIS A 112 6.82 7.91 0.05
N LEU A 113 6.18 7.13 0.93
CA LEU A 113 6.83 6.15 1.80
C LEU A 113 6.70 4.74 1.23
N ARG A 114 7.77 3.94 1.32
CA ARG A 114 7.76 2.52 1.00
C ARG A 114 8.49 1.75 2.09
N LEU A 115 7.84 0.72 2.58
CA LEU A 115 8.40 -0.17 3.60
C LEU A 115 9.24 -1.25 2.93
N GLY A 116 10.47 -1.44 3.45
CA GLY A 116 11.26 -2.63 3.23
C GLY A 116 11.14 -3.60 4.41
N GLN A 117 12.13 -4.43 4.60
CA GLN A 117 12.24 -5.32 5.75
C GLN A 117 12.87 -4.62 6.96
N ASN A 118 13.89 -3.79 6.72
CA ASN A 118 14.66 -3.11 7.76
C ASN A 118 14.66 -1.58 7.58
N ALA A 119 14.36 -1.10 6.37
CA ALA A 119 14.40 0.30 6.02
C ALA A 119 13.06 0.83 5.53
N LEU A 120 12.83 2.10 5.79
CA LEU A 120 11.81 2.94 5.19
C LEU A 120 12.45 3.74 4.07
N LEU A 121 11.91 3.67 2.87
CA LEU A 121 12.27 4.53 1.77
C LEU A 121 11.36 5.77 1.76
N LEU A 122 11.99 6.93 1.79
CA LEU A 122 11.36 8.22 1.51
C LEU A 122 11.73 8.61 0.09
N HIS A 123 10.77 8.66 -0.81
CA HIS A 123 10.97 9.13 -2.18
C HIS A 123 10.39 10.53 -2.34
N CYS A 124 11.22 11.50 -2.68
CA CYS A 124 10.88 12.91 -2.89
C CYS A 124 11.01 13.23 -4.40
N PRO A 125 10.01 12.92 -5.23
CA PRO A 125 10.12 12.99 -6.68
C PRO A 125 10.38 14.41 -7.20
N GLY A 126 9.79 15.43 -6.57
CA GLY A 126 10.05 16.84 -6.92
C GLY A 126 11.48 17.28 -6.73
N ALA A 127 12.21 16.67 -5.81
CA ALA A 127 13.63 16.92 -5.56
C ALA A 127 14.53 15.93 -6.31
N ALA A 128 13.99 14.92 -7.00
CA ALA A 128 14.68 13.78 -7.59
C ALA A 128 15.66 13.12 -6.60
N ARG A 129 15.23 12.97 -5.34
CA ARG A 129 16.02 12.36 -4.25
C ARG A 129 15.23 11.33 -3.50
N ALA A 130 15.92 10.37 -2.93
CA ALA A 130 15.36 9.39 -2.03
C ALA A 130 16.28 9.17 -0.83
N PHE A 131 15.67 8.78 0.30
CA PHE A 131 16.37 8.55 1.54
C PHE A 131 15.91 7.25 2.17
N LEU A 132 16.82 6.62 2.90
CA LEU A 132 16.56 5.42 3.69
C LEU A 132 16.61 5.78 5.18
N TRP A 133 15.68 5.26 5.93
CA TRP A 133 15.67 5.35 7.39
C TRP A 133 15.38 3.99 8.00
N SER A 134 16.04 3.68 9.12
CA SER A 134 15.77 2.43 9.83
C SER A 134 14.32 2.35 10.31
N LEU A 135 13.67 1.19 10.11
CA LEU A 135 12.28 0.98 10.53
C LEU A 135 12.07 1.00 12.05
N ASP A 136 13.12 0.86 12.85
CA ASP A 136 13.04 1.06 14.29
C ASP A 136 13.01 2.54 14.71
N GLY A 137 13.13 3.44 13.74
CA GLY A 137 13.18 4.90 13.97
C GLY A 137 14.51 5.38 14.54
N SER A 138 15.54 4.55 14.54
CA SER A 138 16.89 4.91 14.98
C SER A 138 17.75 5.43 13.83
N GLY A 139 18.90 6.00 14.18
CA GLY A 139 19.88 6.46 13.20
C GLY A 139 19.48 7.75 12.48
N SER A 140 20.23 8.08 11.45
CA SER A 140 20.01 9.22 10.55
C SER A 140 19.43 8.77 9.22
N LEU A 141 18.89 9.73 8.46
CA LEU A 141 18.56 9.52 7.06
C LEU A 141 19.83 9.31 6.25
N GLU A 142 19.83 8.29 5.41
CA GLU A 142 20.90 8.00 4.47
C GLU A 142 20.37 8.18 3.05
N GLU A 143 21.08 8.92 2.21
CA GLU A 143 20.64 9.15 0.84
C GLU A 143 20.84 7.90 -0.01
N ALA A 144 19.79 7.50 -0.73
CA ALA A 144 19.88 6.40 -1.69
C ALA A 144 20.58 6.88 -2.97
N ASP A 145 21.42 6.02 -3.54
CA ASP A 145 22.06 6.31 -4.83
C ASP A 145 21.06 6.18 -5.98
N LEU A 146 20.70 7.32 -6.57
CA LEU A 146 19.83 7.41 -7.75
C LEU A 146 20.63 7.72 -9.03
N THR A 147 21.94 7.60 -9.01
CA THR A 147 22.79 7.85 -10.19
C THR A 147 22.28 7.05 -11.39
N ASP A 148 22.17 7.70 -12.54
CA ASP A 148 21.69 7.13 -13.80
C ASP A 148 20.22 6.65 -13.83
N LEU A 149 19.45 6.90 -12.78
CA LEU A 149 18.00 6.68 -12.81
C LEU A 149 17.26 7.90 -13.36
N ASP A 150 16.21 7.63 -14.14
CA ASP A 150 15.29 8.65 -14.58
C ASP A 150 14.64 9.33 -13.37
N PRO A 151 14.59 10.69 -13.29
CA PRO A 151 13.92 11.40 -12.20
C PRO A 151 12.42 11.02 -12.04
N ALA A 152 11.78 10.57 -13.11
CA ALA A 152 10.40 10.09 -13.10
C ALA A 152 10.26 8.64 -12.60
N ALA A 153 11.37 7.93 -12.33
CA ALA A 153 11.33 6.54 -11.87
C ALA A 153 10.48 6.38 -10.61
N ARG A 154 9.75 5.28 -10.54
CA ARG A 154 9.09 4.86 -9.30
C ARG A 154 10.02 3.95 -8.52
N LEU A 155 10.06 4.15 -7.22
CA LEU A 155 10.97 3.46 -6.31
C LEU A 155 10.21 2.62 -5.29
N ALA A 156 10.80 1.48 -4.91
CA ALA A 156 10.33 0.62 -3.84
C ALA A 156 11.56 -0.04 -3.15
N LEU A 157 11.33 -0.73 -2.05
CA LEU A 157 12.32 -1.60 -1.42
C LEU A 157 11.93 -3.05 -1.63
N LEU A 158 12.86 -3.85 -2.17
CA LEU A 158 12.70 -5.30 -2.31
C LEU A 158 13.53 -5.99 -1.23
N PRO A 159 12.89 -6.61 -0.23
CA PRO A 159 13.59 -7.43 0.75
C PRO A 159 14.29 -8.62 0.09
N GLN A 160 15.59 -8.77 0.36
CA GLN A 160 16.37 -9.93 -0.11
C GLN A 160 17.32 -10.42 0.99
N GLY A 161 16.96 -11.50 1.65
CA GLY A 161 17.69 -11.98 2.82
C GLY A 161 17.64 -10.99 3.97
N SER A 162 18.79 -10.45 4.38
CA SER A 162 18.87 -9.40 5.41
C SER A 162 18.99 -7.98 4.85
N LEU A 163 18.91 -7.80 3.53
CA LEU A 163 19.10 -6.53 2.84
C LEU A 163 17.79 -6.05 2.22
N ASP A 164 17.65 -4.73 2.13
CA ASP A 164 16.63 -4.08 1.31
C ASP A 164 17.31 -3.53 0.05
N LEU A 165 16.92 -4.05 -1.12
CA LEU A 165 17.39 -3.55 -2.40
C LEU A 165 16.51 -2.42 -2.90
N LEU A 166 17.11 -1.39 -3.49
CA LEU A 166 16.38 -0.34 -4.17
C LEU A 166 15.84 -0.88 -5.49
N ALA A 167 14.53 -1.08 -5.53
CA ALA A 167 13.80 -1.42 -6.75
C ALA A 167 13.39 -0.15 -7.49
N TYR A 168 13.40 -0.19 -8.82
CA TYR A 168 13.03 0.93 -9.67
C TYR A 168 12.25 0.47 -10.91
N LEU A 169 11.31 1.33 -11.33
CA LEU A 169 10.60 1.22 -12.60
C LEU A 169 10.81 2.53 -13.36
N THR A 170 11.38 2.41 -14.54
CA THR A 170 11.53 3.51 -15.52
C THR A 170 10.58 3.32 -16.70
N GLY A 171 10.59 4.25 -17.65
CA GLY A 171 9.83 4.08 -18.90
C GLY A 171 10.25 2.86 -19.75
N SER A 172 11.46 2.33 -19.55
CA SER A 172 12.05 1.27 -20.37
C SER A 172 12.43 0.00 -19.63
N ALA A 173 12.58 0.05 -18.30
CA ALA A 173 13.11 -1.07 -17.51
C ALA A 173 12.47 -1.19 -16.13
N LEU A 174 12.44 -2.43 -15.62
CA LEU A 174 12.13 -2.79 -14.25
C LEU A 174 13.31 -3.55 -13.66
N GLY A 175 13.79 -3.11 -12.50
CA GLY A 175 14.96 -3.72 -11.90
C GLY A 175 15.12 -3.40 -10.42
N TYR A 176 16.25 -3.86 -9.87
CA TYR A 176 16.70 -3.53 -8.53
C TYR A 176 18.23 -3.48 -8.47
N ARG A 177 18.74 -2.75 -7.49
CA ARG A 177 20.17 -2.61 -7.19
C ARG A 177 20.39 -2.34 -5.70
N PRO A 178 21.65 -2.39 -5.20
CA PRO A 178 21.95 -1.90 -3.86
C PRO A 178 21.50 -0.45 -3.70
N ALA A 179 20.94 -0.14 -2.55
CA ALA A 179 20.48 1.23 -2.29
C ALA A 179 21.62 2.23 -2.07
N GLN A 180 22.79 1.78 -1.59
CA GLN A 180 23.89 2.65 -1.17
C GLN A 180 25.28 2.25 -1.67
N ASP A 181 25.51 1.01 -2.02
CA ASP A 181 26.83 0.54 -2.51
C ASP A 181 26.65 -0.36 -3.72
N PRO A 182 27.00 0.11 -4.93
CA PRO A 182 26.88 -0.67 -6.15
C PRO A 182 27.92 -1.80 -6.29
N GLN A 183 28.90 -1.90 -5.39
CA GLN A 183 29.97 -2.89 -5.52
C GLN A 183 29.69 -4.19 -4.73
N GLY A 184 29.43 -5.25 -5.47
CA GLY A 184 29.37 -6.60 -4.92
C GLY A 184 27.99 -7.13 -4.52
N THR A 185 26.95 -6.31 -4.62
CA THR A 185 25.58 -6.72 -4.30
C THR A 185 24.80 -7.07 -5.59
N PRO A 186 23.84 -8.02 -5.54
CA PRO A 186 23.09 -8.38 -6.72
C PRO A 186 22.33 -7.19 -7.29
N SER A 187 22.51 -6.92 -8.56
CA SER A 187 21.71 -6.00 -9.33
C SER A 187 21.07 -6.73 -10.51
N LEU A 188 19.86 -6.37 -10.84
CA LEU A 188 19.15 -6.92 -11.97
C LEU A 188 18.33 -5.83 -12.63
N GLU A 189 18.41 -5.78 -13.97
CA GLU A 189 17.55 -4.95 -14.78
C GLU A 189 16.97 -5.77 -15.93
N ARG A 190 15.69 -5.60 -16.19
CA ARG A 190 15.00 -6.22 -17.33
C ARG A 190 14.28 -5.16 -18.14
N PRO A 191 14.53 -5.12 -19.48
CA PRO A 191 13.82 -4.20 -20.35
C PRO A 191 12.33 -4.55 -20.39
N LEU A 192 11.49 -3.52 -20.38
CA LEU A 192 10.03 -3.69 -20.49
C LEU A 192 9.66 -4.08 -21.92
N SER A 193 8.71 -5.00 -22.04
CA SER A 193 8.15 -5.39 -23.33
C SER A 193 6.62 -5.48 -23.24
N PRO A 194 5.90 -4.50 -23.83
CA PRO A 194 6.39 -3.27 -24.46
C PRO A 194 6.93 -2.25 -23.44
N PRO A 195 7.73 -1.25 -23.86
CA PRO A 195 8.12 -0.13 -23.01
C PRO A 195 6.90 0.74 -22.67
N LEU A 196 7.01 1.61 -21.67
CA LEU A 196 5.95 2.55 -21.32
C LEU A 196 5.90 3.72 -22.29
N ASP A 197 4.69 4.22 -22.53
CA ASP A 197 4.45 5.42 -23.38
C ASP A 197 4.66 6.73 -22.62
N ALA A 198 4.68 6.68 -21.28
CA ALA A 198 4.79 7.82 -20.38
C ALA A 198 5.50 7.39 -19.08
N ASP A 199 5.64 8.32 -18.15
CA ASP A 199 6.20 8.06 -16.82
C ASP A 199 5.45 6.94 -16.11
N PRO A 200 6.16 6.08 -15.36
CA PRO A 200 5.54 4.99 -14.62
C PRO A 200 4.58 5.51 -13.53
N PHE A 201 3.53 4.77 -13.29
CA PHE A 201 2.49 5.17 -12.33
C PHE A 201 2.83 4.76 -10.90
N ASP A 202 3.14 3.49 -10.67
CA ASP A 202 3.43 2.95 -9.32
C ASP A 202 4.38 1.76 -9.39
N LEU A 203 5.07 1.50 -8.27
CA LEU A 203 5.91 0.34 -8.06
C LEU A 203 5.71 -0.18 -6.64
N ARG A 204 5.49 -1.49 -6.51
CA ARG A 204 5.39 -2.19 -5.23
C ARG A 204 6.28 -3.42 -5.22
N ALA A 205 6.82 -3.72 -4.05
CA ALA A 205 7.48 -4.99 -3.79
C ALA A 205 6.54 -5.91 -2.99
N ASP A 206 6.33 -7.10 -3.49
CA ASP A 206 5.63 -8.18 -2.79
C ASP A 206 6.69 -9.10 -2.20
N ALA A 207 7.09 -8.79 -0.96
CA ALA A 207 8.13 -9.53 -0.25
C ALA A 207 7.74 -11.00 -0.02
N ALA A 208 6.46 -11.28 0.21
CA ALA A 208 5.98 -12.64 0.47
C ALA A 208 6.15 -13.55 -0.75
N LYS A 209 6.05 -13.00 -1.96
CA LYS A 209 6.22 -13.73 -3.23
C LYS A 209 7.56 -13.45 -3.90
N GLY A 210 8.41 -12.62 -3.29
CA GLY A 210 9.72 -12.26 -3.85
C GLY A 210 9.64 -11.62 -5.22
N ARG A 211 8.67 -10.70 -5.45
CA ARG A 211 8.43 -10.11 -6.77
C ARG A 211 8.27 -8.58 -6.71
N LEU A 212 8.54 -7.95 -7.84
CA LEU A 212 8.24 -6.54 -8.07
C LEU A 212 7.02 -6.41 -8.99
N LEU A 213 6.18 -5.42 -8.70
CA LEU A 213 4.97 -5.11 -9.42
C LEU A 213 5.05 -3.67 -9.89
N GLY A 214 5.31 -3.47 -11.18
CA GLY A 214 5.41 -2.15 -11.82
C GLY A 214 4.16 -1.85 -12.65
N LEU A 215 3.60 -0.65 -12.51
CA LEU A 215 2.41 -0.21 -13.21
C LEU A 215 2.72 1.00 -14.07
N GLY A 216 2.34 0.96 -15.35
CA GLY A 216 2.50 2.05 -16.29
C GLY A 216 1.53 1.97 -17.45
N SER A 217 1.63 2.94 -18.38
CA SER A 217 0.84 2.95 -19.63
C SER A 217 1.67 2.44 -20.77
N ALA A 218 1.11 1.50 -21.54
CA ALA A 218 1.72 1.00 -22.77
C ALA A 218 0.62 0.69 -23.80
N GLY A 219 0.67 1.32 -24.99
CA GLY A 219 -0.35 1.18 -26.01
C GLY A 219 -1.72 1.72 -25.61
N LEU A 220 -1.76 2.86 -24.93
CA LEU A 220 -2.97 3.52 -24.41
C LEU A 220 -3.72 2.72 -23.34
N LYS A 221 -3.10 1.69 -22.77
CA LYS A 221 -3.69 0.86 -21.70
C LYS A 221 -2.77 0.80 -20.50
N ALA A 222 -3.37 0.64 -19.31
CA ALA A 222 -2.59 0.31 -18.12
C ALA A 222 -2.06 -1.13 -18.23
N ARG A 223 -0.78 -1.30 -17.92
CA ARG A 223 -0.09 -2.58 -17.95
C ARG A 223 0.65 -2.81 -16.65
N LEU A 224 0.44 -4.00 -16.10
CA LEU A 224 1.17 -4.49 -14.93
C LEU A 224 2.35 -5.33 -15.42
N TYR A 225 3.55 -4.94 -15.01
CA TYR A 225 4.79 -5.68 -15.19
C TYR A 225 5.15 -6.38 -13.89
N THR A 226 5.50 -7.65 -14.00
CA THR A 226 5.92 -8.46 -12.85
C THR A 226 7.31 -8.98 -13.07
N LEU A 227 8.24 -8.66 -12.17
CA LEU A 227 9.57 -9.26 -12.15
C LEU A 227 9.67 -10.19 -10.95
N GLN A 228 9.89 -11.48 -11.22
CA GLN A 228 10.08 -12.51 -10.19
C GLN A 228 11.33 -13.33 -10.51
N GLY A 229 12.31 -13.28 -9.63
CA GLY A 229 13.65 -13.70 -9.96
C GLY A 229 14.15 -12.95 -11.19
N GLU A 230 14.58 -13.66 -12.24
CA GLU A 230 15.03 -13.06 -13.49
C GLU A 230 13.91 -12.91 -14.55
N ALA A 231 12.74 -13.47 -14.28
CA ALA A 231 11.65 -13.51 -15.26
C ALA A 231 10.81 -12.23 -15.19
N LEU A 232 10.68 -11.55 -16.33
CA LEU A 232 9.75 -10.44 -16.52
C LEU A 232 8.49 -10.95 -17.21
N GLY A 233 7.34 -10.76 -16.57
CA GLY A 233 6.02 -10.95 -17.16
C GLY A 233 5.30 -9.61 -17.33
N SER A 234 4.27 -9.58 -18.19
CA SER A 234 3.39 -8.42 -18.28
C SER A 234 1.96 -8.84 -18.64
N GLN A 235 0.99 -8.09 -18.10
CA GLN A 235 -0.42 -8.28 -18.42
C GLN A 235 -1.13 -6.93 -18.56
N GLU A 236 -2.10 -6.85 -19.45
CA GLU A 236 -2.99 -5.70 -19.50
C GLU A 236 -3.90 -5.70 -18.28
N VAL A 237 -4.04 -4.53 -17.68
CA VAL A 237 -5.04 -4.29 -16.65
C VAL A 237 -6.30 -3.82 -17.37
N LEU A 238 -7.43 -4.50 -17.10
CA LEU A 238 -8.69 -4.19 -17.75
C LEU A 238 -9.20 -2.82 -17.30
N GLY A 239 -9.66 -2.00 -18.25
CA GLY A 239 -10.29 -0.72 -18.04
C GLY A 239 -9.49 0.47 -18.52
N ASP A 240 -10.23 1.52 -18.92
CA ASP A 240 -9.65 2.81 -19.27
C ASP A 240 -9.37 3.56 -17.95
N PHE A 241 -8.23 3.30 -17.35
CA PHE A 241 -7.77 4.06 -16.19
C PHE A 241 -7.30 5.44 -16.66
N PHE A 242 -8.23 6.35 -16.82
CA PHE A 242 -7.92 7.77 -17.00
C PHE A 242 -7.45 8.32 -15.65
N GLY A 243 -6.24 8.85 -15.61
CA GLY A 243 -5.61 9.36 -14.40
C GLY A 243 -4.32 8.61 -14.08
N THR A 244 -3.92 8.59 -12.83
CA THR A 244 -2.71 7.92 -12.35
C THR A 244 -3.10 6.70 -11.51
N PRO A 245 -3.24 5.52 -12.13
CA PRO A 245 -3.59 4.31 -11.38
C PRO A 245 -2.48 3.93 -10.41
N ARG A 246 -2.86 3.27 -9.31
CA ARG A 246 -1.99 2.84 -8.22
C ARG A 246 -2.28 1.39 -7.84
N LEU A 247 -1.36 0.80 -7.09
CA LEU A 247 -1.46 -0.56 -6.57
C LEU A 247 -1.83 -0.53 -5.09
N ALA A 248 -2.83 -1.33 -4.71
CA ALA A 248 -3.07 -1.75 -3.34
C ALA A 248 -2.61 -3.21 -3.22
N LEU A 249 -1.70 -3.46 -2.30
CA LEU A 249 -1.09 -4.78 -2.09
C LEU A 249 -1.11 -5.11 -0.60
N ASP A 250 -1.60 -6.29 -0.28
CA ASP A 250 -1.40 -6.95 1.00
C ASP A 250 -0.92 -8.38 0.75
N PRO A 251 0.09 -8.87 1.48
CA PRO A 251 0.66 -10.21 1.24
C PRO A 251 -0.35 -11.35 1.42
N VAL A 252 -1.38 -11.14 2.23
CA VAL A 252 -2.43 -12.13 2.54
C VAL A 252 -3.67 -11.91 1.70
N ALA A 253 -4.20 -10.67 1.68
CA ALA A 253 -5.46 -10.35 1.01
C ALA A 253 -5.32 -10.30 -0.52
N GLY A 254 -4.17 -9.90 -1.06
CA GLY A 254 -3.91 -9.94 -2.49
C GLY A 254 -3.48 -8.62 -3.13
N LEU A 255 -3.89 -8.42 -4.37
CA LEU A 255 -3.47 -7.31 -5.22
C LEU A 255 -4.68 -6.70 -5.95
N ALA A 256 -4.78 -5.37 -5.91
CA ALA A 256 -5.72 -4.60 -6.71
C ALA A 256 -5.03 -3.41 -7.38
N VAL A 257 -5.55 -2.99 -8.53
CA VAL A 257 -5.24 -1.73 -9.19
C VAL A 257 -6.43 -0.81 -9.00
N TYR A 258 -6.19 0.43 -8.63
CA TYR A 258 -7.22 1.45 -8.47
C TYR A 258 -6.77 2.79 -9.08
N GLY A 259 -7.71 3.61 -9.43
CA GLY A 259 -7.55 4.93 -10.04
C GLY A 259 -8.94 5.38 -10.44
N ARG A 260 -9.26 5.50 -11.72
CA ARG A 260 -10.63 5.66 -12.17
C ARG A 260 -11.33 4.30 -12.22
N GLY A 261 -12.00 3.94 -11.15
CA GLY A 261 -12.45 2.59 -10.84
C GLY A 261 -11.35 1.75 -10.20
N PHE A 262 -11.63 0.45 -10.05
CA PHE A 262 -10.65 -0.51 -9.55
C PHE A 262 -10.86 -1.90 -10.14
N GLN A 263 -9.81 -2.71 -10.09
CA GLN A 263 -9.83 -4.12 -10.45
C GLN A 263 -9.02 -4.92 -9.45
N VAL A 264 -9.59 -5.98 -8.91
CA VAL A 264 -8.85 -6.97 -8.13
C VAL A 264 -8.13 -7.90 -9.11
N LEU A 265 -6.85 -8.14 -8.89
CA LEU A 265 -6.02 -9.02 -9.70
C LEU A 265 -5.72 -10.35 -9.00
N GLU A 266 -5.60 -10.31 -7.66
CA GLU A 266 -5.36 -11.47 -6.80
C GLU A 266 -6.18 -11.36 -5.51
N PRO A 267 -6.62 -12.48 -4.91
CA PRO A 267 -6.38 -13.88 -5.32
C PRO A 267 -7.22 -14.32 -6.51
N ARG A 268 -8.28 -13.58 -6.86
CA ARG A 268 -9.15 -13.86 -8.01
C ARG A 268 -9.36 -12.58 -8.80
N ALA A 269 -9.01 -12.62 -10.09
CA ALA A 269 -9.22 -11.49 -10.97
C ALA A 269 -10.72 -11.17 -11.12
N SER A 270 -11.05 -9.88 -10.98
CA SER A 270 -12.38 -9.34 -11.24
C SER A 270 -12.45 -8.59 -12.56
N SER A 271 -13.66 -8.29 -13.04
CA SER A 271 -13.86 -7.17 -13.97
C SER A 271 -13.60 -5.85 -13.27
N VAL A 272 -13.51 -4.75 -14.05
CA VAL A 272 -13.43 -3.40 -13.48
C VAL A 272 -14.73 -3.06 -12.76
N LEU A 273 -14.60 -2.55 -11.55
CA LEU A 273 -15.71 -2.07 -10.71
C LEU A 273 -15.58 -0.56 -10.54
N GLU A 274 -16.70 0.13 -10.33
CA GLU A 274 -16.76 1.59 -10.13
C GLU A 274 -16.01 2.40 -11.20
N ALA A 275 -16.13 2.02 -12.47
CA ALA A 275 -15.34 2.52 -13.61
C ALA A 275 -15.33 4.05 -13.81
N TYR A 276 -16.20 4.79 -13.11
CA TYR A 276 -16.30 6.27 -13.21
C TYR A 276 -16.01 6.98 -11.90
N THR A 277 -15.53 6.26 -10.87
CA THR A 277 -15.16 6.84 -9.58
C THR A 277 -13.66 7.00 -9.50
N ASP A 278 -13.18 8.22 -9.25
CA ASP A 278 -11.75 8.50 -9.10
C ASP A 278 -11.31 8.24 -7.66
N PHE A 279 -10.46 7.25 -7.46
CA PHE A 279 -9.90 6.87 -6.17
C PHE A 279 -8.49 7.45 -6.00
N ALA A 280 -8.32 8.32 -5.01
CA ALA A 280 -7.04 8.98 -4.71
C ALA A 280 -6.12 8.16 -3.81
N ALA A 281 -6.70 7.35 -2.92
CA ALA A 281 -5.96 6.52 -1.98
C ALA A 281 -6.62 5.14 -1.82
N GLY A 282 -5.81 4.13 -1.52
CA GLY A 282 -6.30 2.78 -1.31
C GLY A 282 -5.42 2.00 -0.34
N ALA A 283 -6.05 1.17 0.48
CA ALA A 283 -5.40 0.21 1.34
C ALA A 283 -6.15 -1.12 1.27
N MET A 284 -5.40 -2.21 1.34
CA MET A 284 -5.93 -3.56 1.45
C MET A 284 -5.55 -4.11 2.81
N GLY A 285 -6.49 -4.72 3.50
CA GLY A 285 -6.29 -5.25 4.84
C GLY A 285 -6.25 -6.76 4.87
N GLN A 286 -5.51 -7.31 5.83
CA GLN A 286 -5.48 -8.75 6.11
C GLN A 286 -6.85 -9.30 6.53
N ASP A 287 -7.79 -8.43 6.84
CA ASP A 287 -9.20 -8.73 7.09
C ASP A 287 -9.98 -9.12 5.82
N GLY A 288 -9.34 -9.07 4.65
CA GLY A 288 -9.96 -9.39 3.36
C GLY A 288 -10.79 -8.26 2.76
N TYR A 289 -10.59 -7.03 3.21
CA TYR A 289 -11.28 -5.86 2.68
C TYR A 289 -10.35 -4.92 1.91
N LEU A 290 -10.91 -4.28 0.90
CA LEU A 290 -10.29 -3.18 0.16
C LEU A 290 -10.98 -1.88 0.54
N TYR A 291 -10.19 -0.91 0.96
CA TYR A 291 -10.59 0.43 1.36
C TYR A 291 -10.11 1.42 0.30
N LEU A 292 -11.03 2.15 -0.34
CA LEU A 292 -10.73 3.10 -1.41
C LEU A 292 -11.35 4.46 -1.09
N ALA A 293 -10.55 5.53 -1.18
CA ALA A 293 -11.00 6.89 -0.91
C ALA A 293 -11.21 7.68 -2.20
N SER A 294 -12.37 8.34 -2.31
CA SER A 294 -12.72 9.28 -3.40
C SER A 294 -13.27 10.55 -2.80
N GLY A 295 -12.54 11.67 -2.90
CA GLY A 295 -12.84 12.89 -2.17
C GLY A 295 -12.95 12.59 -0.67
N SER A 296 -14.05 12.98 -0.03
CA SER A 296 -14.29 12.67 1.40
C SER A 296 -14.99 11.33 1.65
N LEU A 297 -15.25 10.55 0.62
CA LEU A 297 -15.94 9.26 0.73
C LEU A 297 -14.94 8.13 0.81
N LEU A 298 -15.22 7.16 1.68
CA LEU A 298 -14.56 5.87 1.75
C LEU A 298 -15.51 4.79 1.24
N TYR A 299 -15.02 4.00 0.32
CA TYR A 299 -15.69 2.82 -0.22
C TYR A 299 -15.02 1.58 0.38
N VAL A 300 -15.82 0.66 0.90
CA VAL A 300 -15.35 -0.58 1.53
C VAL A 300 -15.89 -1.77 0.75
N TYR A 301 -14.99 -2.64 0.31
CA TYR A 301 -15.31 -3.84 -0.48
C TYR A 301 -14.84 -5.08 0.25
N ASP A 302 -15.75 -6.05 0.41
CA ASP A 302 -15.41 -7.42 0.78
C ASP A 302 -14.84 -8.14 -0.45
N LEU A 303 -13.64 -8.69 -0.33
CA LEU A 303 -12.92 -9.38 -1.40
C LEU A 303 -13.16 -10.89 -1.43
N VAL A 304 -13.81 -11.45 -0.42
CA VAL A 304 -14.11 -12.89 -0.33
C VAL A 304 -15.10 -13.32 -1.41
N PRO A 305 -16.21 -12.60 -1.67
CA PRO A 305 -17.10 -12.89 -2.79
C PRO A 305 -16.45 -12.64 -4.14
N SER A 306 -16.91 -13.36 -5.17
CA SER A 306 -16.49 -13.11 -6.55
C SER A 306 -17.73 -12.85 -7.42
N PRO A 307 -17.91 -11.64 -7.94
CA PRO A 307 -17.05 -10.44 -7.82
C PRO A 307 -17.05 -9.84 -6.40
N PRO A 308 -16.04 -9.00 -6.07
CA PRO A 308 -16.02 -8.26 -4.81
C PRO A 308 -17.30 -7.47 -4.57
N GLN A 309 -17.74 -7.44 -3.32
CA GLN A 309 -19.00 -6.77 -2.95
C GLN A 309 -18.73 -5.50 -2.15
N ARG A 310 -19.35 -4.39 -2.56
CA ARG A 310 -19.34 -3.18 -1.78
C ARG A 310 -20.23 -3.32 -0.55
N VAL A 311 -19.64 -3.21 0.63
CA VAL A 311 -20.37 -3.32 1.91
C VAL A 311 -20.71 -1.95 2.51
N ALA A 312 -19.92 -0.91 2.21
CA ALA A 312 -20.18 0.43 2.73
C ALA A 312 -19.71 1.55 1.79
N ILE A 313 -20.34 2.72 1.90
CA ILE A 313 -19.86 4.02 1.45
C ILE A 313 -20.07 5.00 2.59
N LEU A 314 -18.99 5.61 3.07
CA LEU A 314 -18.96 6.41 4.29
C LEU A 314 -18.36 7.78 4.01
N SER A 315 -18.87 8.82 4.66
CA SER A 315 -18.20 10.12 4.67
C SER A 315 -17.23 10.17 5.85
N LEU A 316 -15.95 10.36 5.56
CA LEU A 316 -14.91 10.51 6.59
C LEU A 316 -14.79 11.94 7.13
N GLY A 317 -15.43 12.92 6.46
CA GLY A 317 -15.30 14.33 6.82
C GLY A 317 -13.91 14.93 6.53
N LEU A 318 -13.01 14.19 5.91
CA LEU A 318 -11.73 14.61 5.34
C LEU A 318 -11.54 13.94 3.99
N ALA A 319 -10.68 14.48 3.14
CA ALA A 319 -10.31 13.87 1.85
C ALA A 319 -8.96 13.12 2.01
N PRO A 320 -8.94 11.80 2.14
CA PRO A 320 -7.69 11.07 2.33
C PRO A 320 -6.80 11.12 1.09
N LYS A 321 -5.53 11.45 1.30
CA LYS A 321 -4.45 11.34 0.32
C LYS A 321 -3.72 10.00 0.44
N ALA A 322 -3.73 9.42 1.64
CA ALA A 322 -3.12 8.15 1.96
C ALA A 322 -3.98 7.36 2.95
N LEU A 323 -3.95 6.04 2.81
CA LEU A 323 -4.61 5.09 3.70
C LEU A 323 -3.60 4.03 4.15
N ALA A 324 -3.65 3.64 5.41
CA ALA A 324 -2.93 2.47 5.91
C ALA A 324 -3.83 1.60 6.79
N PHE A 325 -3.76 0.30 6.59
CA PHE A 325 -4.40 -0.69 7.44
C PHE A 325 -3.44 -1.08 8.57
N LEU A 326 -3.91 -1.02 9.80
CA LEU A 326 -3.13 -1.26 11.01
C LEU A 326 -3.75 -2.42 11.79
N PRO A 327 -3.23 -3.65 11.69
CA PRO A 327 -3.54 -4.69 12.66
C PRO A 327 -3.13 -4.21 14.06
N VAL A 328 -4.01 -4.36 15.05
CA VAL A 328 -3.78 -3.97 16.45
C VAL A 328 -4.10 -5.14 17.37
N GLU A 329 -3.60 -5.12 18.60
CA GLU A 329 -3.86 -6.17 19.59
C GLU A 329 -5.15 -5.93 20.39
#